data_f51159329321a886fa9f98d7c6c65367
#
_entry.id   f51159329321a886fa9f98d7c6c65367
#
_cell.length_a   1.000
_cell.length_b   1.000
_cell.length_c   1.000
_cell.angle_alpha   90.00
_cell.angle_beta   90.00
_cell.angle_gamma   90.00
#
_symmetry.space_group_name_H-M   'P 1'
#
loop_
_entity.id
_entity.type
_entity.pdbx_description
1 polymer ?
#
loop_
_entity_poly.entity_id
_entity_poly.type
_entity_poly.pdbx_seq_one_letter_code
_entity_poly.pdbx_strand_id
1 'polypeptide(L)'
;LDELSTWLRGMAMAPKVWGNGAGFDITILEHAYENGCVGLKEAWHFSNVRDMRTLVDVVGLSKVAWPERKGVHHNALDDAIYQAQVISLCWGIVKKKMGAGVPVAKTSVQKQVAEDDEL
;
A
#
# COMPACT_ATOMS: atom_id res chain seq x y z
N LEU A 1 -16.87 -7.59 -0.04
CA LEU A 1 -16.19 -6.55 -0.82
C LEU A 1 -16.79 -5.15 -0.60
N ASP A 2 -18.11 -5.02 -0.39
CA ASP A 2 -18.77 -3.73 -0.14
C ASP A 2 -18.24 -3.02 1.10
N GLU A 3 -18.10 -3.75 2.20
CA GLU A 3 -17.55 -3.21 3.46
C GLU A 3 -16.12 -2.73 3.27
N LEU A 4 -15.28 -3.53 2.59
CA LEU A 4 -13.91 -3.15 2.28
C LEU A 4 -13.86 -1.90 1.40
N SER A 5 -14.68 -1.83 0.36
CA SER A 5 -14.77 -0.66 -0.53
C SER A 5 -15.21 0.59 0.23
N THR A 6 -16.23 0.44 1.09
CA THR A 6 -16.75 1.54 1.89
C THR A 6 -15.70 2.07 2.86
N TRP A 7 -15.01 1.16 3.54
CA TRP A 7 -13.93 1.52 4.46
C TRP A 7 -12.78 2.22 3.77
N LEU A 8 -12.32 1.70 2.62
CA LEU A 8 -11.20 2.29 1.87
C LEU A 8 -11.55 3.67 1.28
N ARG A 9 -12.77 3.84 0.77
CA ARG A 9 -13.26 5.14 0.26
C ARG A 9 -13.47 6.17 1.34
N GLY A 10 -13.69 5.75 2.57
CA GLY A 10 -13.78 6.63 3.74
C GLY A 10 -12.45 7.20 4.22
N MET A 11 -11.33 6.76 3.66
CA MET A 11 -10.01 7.30 4.02
C MET A 11 -9.82 8.71 3.45
N ALA A 12 -9.21 9.60 4.24
CA ALA A 12 -8.94 10.98 3.84
C ALA A 12 -7.95 11.11 2.66
N MET A 13 -7.20 10.05 2.39
CA MET A 13 -6.24 9.98 1.28
C MET A 13 -6.44 8.69 0.50
N ALA A 14 -6.14 8.73 -0.81
CA ALA A 14 -6.18 7.55 -1.65
C ALA A 14 -5.32 6.42 -1.05
N PRO A 15 -5.90 5.24 -0.80
CA PRO A 15 -5.21 4.17 -0.10
C PRO A 15 -4.06 3.62 -0.95
N LYS A 16 -2.93 3.36 -0.31
CA LYS A 16 -1.83 2.56 -0.86
C LYS A 16 -1.96 1.15 -0.29
N VAL A 17 -2.27 0.20 -1.14
CA VAL A 17 -2.49 -1.19 -0.73
C VAL A 17 -1.19 -1.97 -0.84
N TRP A 18 -0.90 -2.76 0.19
CA TRP A 18 0.32 -3.53 0.30
C TRP A 18 0.01 -5.02 0.33
N GLY A 19 0.80 -5.82 -0.39
CA GLY A 19 0.77 -7.26 -0.31
C GLY A 19 2.16 -7.82 0.02
N ASN A 20 2.20 -8.99 0.60
CA ASN A 20 3.42 -9.79 0.75
C ASN A 20 3.60 -10.68 -0.48
N GLY A 21 4.02 -10.10 -1.57
CA GLY A 21 3.86 -10.63 -2.92
C GLY A 21 2.56 -10.08 -3.50
N ALA A 22 2.54 -8.77 -3.83
CA ALA A 22 1.33 -8.06 -4.28
C ALA A 22 0.68 -8.71 -5.52
N GLY A 23 1.47 -9.36 -6.36
CA GLY A 23 0.98 -10.14 -7.50
C GLY A 23 0.11 -11.35 -7.13
N PHE A 24 0.01 -11.71 -5.86
CA PHE A 24 -0.89 -12.75 -5.36
C PHE A 24 -2.13 -12.14 -4.69
N ASP A 25 -1.97 -11.52 -3.52
CA ASP A 25 -3.08 -11.04 -2.71
C ASP A 25 -3.92 -9.98 -3.43
N ILE A 26 -3.26 -8.99 -4.01
CA ILE A 26 -3.93 -7.87 -4.66
C ILE A 26 -4.61 -8.32 -5.95
N THR A 27 -3.95 -9.16 -6.75
CA THR A 27 -4.54 -9.69 -7.98
C THR A 27 -5.79 -10.54 -7.72
N ILE A 28 -5.80 -11.33 -6.64
CA ILE A 28 -6.98 -12.10 -6.24
C ILE A 28 -8.13 -11.16 -5.88
N LEU A 29 -7.86 -10.07 -5.14
CA LEU A 29 -8.88 -9.09 -4.79
C LEU A 29 -9.40 -8.33 -6.02
N GLU A 30 -8.52 -7.88 -6.92
CA GLU A 30 -8.90 -7.23 -8.16
C GLU A 30 -9.79 -8.13 -9.01
N HIS A 31 -9.40 -9.40 -9.17
CA HIS A 31 -10.22 -10.38 -9.89
C HIS A 31 -11.59 -10.62 -9.21
N ALA A 32 -11.64 -10.62 -7.87
CA ALA A 32 -12.90 -10.75 -7.15
C ALA A 32 -13.81 -9.52 -7.38
N TYR A 33 -13.27 -8.32 -7.47
CA TYR A 33 -14.02 -7.12 -7.83
C TYR A 33 -14.55 -7.17 -9.27
N GLU A 34 -13.73 -7.63 -10.21
CA GLU A 34 -14.12 -7.72 -11.61
C GLU A 34 -15.24 -8.74 -11.86
N ASN A 35 -15.19 -9.88 -11.17
CA ASN A 35 -16.08 -11.02 -11.45
C ASN A 35 -17.14 -11.25 -10.38
N GLY A 36 -16.96 -10.76 -9.17
CA GLY A 36 -17.84 -11.05 -8.03
C GLY A 36 -18.86 -9.96 -7.71
N CYS A 37 -18.63 -8.74 -8.19
CA CYS A 37 -19.41 -7.58 -7.78
C CYS A 37 -19.75 -6.72 -8.98
N VAL A 38 -20.89 -6.96 -9.60
CA VAL A 38 -21.38 -6.15 -10.73
C VAL A 38 -21.51 -4.69 -10.30
N GLY A 39 -20.72 -3.82 -10.93
CA GLY A 39 -20.76 -2.38 -10.69
C GLY A 39 -19.87 -1.88 -9.55
N LEU A 40 -19.16 -2.74 -8.83
CA LEU A 40 -18.12 -2.33 -7.89
C LEU A 40 -16.77 -2.29 -8.59
N LYS A 41 -16.06 -1.19 -8.41
CA LYS A 41 -14.65 -1.06 -8.77
C LYS A 41 -13.83 -1.14 -7.49
N GLU A 42 -12.63 -1.69 -7.62
CA GLU A 42 -11.64 -1.64 -6.55
C GLU A 42 -11.49 -0.21 -6.00
N ALA A 43 -11.32 -0.10 -4.70
CA ALA A 43 -11.25 1.19 -4.03
C ALA A 43 -9.84 1.81 -4.08
N TRP A 44 -8.93 1.24 -4.85
CA TRP A 44 -7.59 1.76 -5.09
C TRP A 44 -7.27 1.82 -6.58
N HIS A 45 -6.35 2.69 -6.93
CA HIS A 45 -5.82 2.78 -8.29
C HIS A 45 -4.61 1.85 -8.44
N PHE A 46 -4.41 1.25 -9.61
CA PHE A 46 -3.31 0.31 -9.86
C PHE A 46 -1.93 0.88 -9.48
N SER A 47 -1.71 2.19 -9.66
CA SER A 47 -0.47 2.86 -9.28
C SER A 47 -0.24 2.93 -7.76
N ASN A 48 -1.25 2.61 -6.95
CA ASN A 48 -1.18 2.59 -5.49
C ASN A 48 -0.87 1.21 -4.92
N VAL A 49 -0.70 0.20 -5.75
CA VAL A 49 -0.27 -1.14 -5.33
C VAL A 49 1.21 -1.12 -4.94
N ARG A 50 1.53 -1.75 -3.84
CA ARG A 50 2.88 -1.84 -3.27
C ARG A 50 3.18 -3.28 -2.87
N ASP A 51 4.46 -3.63 -2.88
CA ASP A 51 4.95 -4.95 -2.50
C ASP A 51 5.93 -4.87 -1.33
N MET A 52 5.64 -5.62 -0.27
CA MET A 52 6.49 -5.64 0.92
C MET A 52 7.84 -6.29 0.64
N ARG A 53 7.90 -7.35 -0.15
CA ARG A 53 9.16 -8.07 -0.44
C ARG A 53 10.13 -7.18 -1.17
N THR A 54 9.64 -6.42 -2.16
CA THR A 54 10.45 -5.44 -2.89
C THR A 54 11.03 -4.39 -1.94
N LEU A 55 10.22 -3.87 -1.00
CA LEU A 55 10.71 -2.90 -0.03
C LEU A 55 11.78 -3.49 0.89
N VAL A 56 11.57 -4.73 1.36
CA VAL A 56 12.53 -5.46 2.20
C VAL A 56 13.87 -5.66 1.46
N ASP A 57 13.81 -6.05 0.20
CA ASP A 57 15.00 -6.26 -0.64
C ASP A 57 15.77 -4.96 -0.87
N VAL A 58 15.08 -3.86 -1.20
CA VAL A 58 15.68 -2.53 -1.40
C VAL A 58 16.37 -2.03 -0.14
N VAL A 59 15.77 -2.28 1.03
CA VAL A 59 16.33 -1.89 2.33
C VAL A 59 17.49 -2.80 2.74
N GLY A 60 17.52 -4.03 2.23
CA GLY A 60 18.46 -5.07 2.63
C GLY A 60 18.20 -5.56 4.06
N LEU A 61 16.92 -5.61 4.46
CA LEU A 61 16.55 -6.00 5.81
C LEU A 61 16.73 -7.52 6.02
N SER A 62 17.71 -7.88 6.84
CA SER A 62 17.90 -9.28 7.26
C SER A 62 16.71 -9.76 8.10
N LYS A 63 16.32 -11.02 7.93
CA LYS A 63 15.24 -11.65 8.71
C LYS A 63 15.47 -11.59 10.22
N VAL A 64 16.72 -11.54 10.67
CA VAL A 64 17.08 -11.42 12.10
C VAL A 64 16.64 -10.07 12.67
N ALA A 65 16.56 -9.03 11.83
CA ALA A 65 16.13 -7.70 12.23
C ALA A 65 14.61 -7.48 12.10
N TRP A 66 13.86 -8.50 11.69
CA TRP A 66 12.40 -8.40 11.61
C TRP A 66 11.77 -8.33 13.01
N PRO A 67 10.60 -7.68 13.14
CA PRO A 67 9.89 -7.67 14.41
C PRO A 67 9.58 -9.09 14.88
N GLU A 68 9.50 -9.27 16.20
CA GLU A 68 9.01 -10.52 16.76
C GLU A 68 7.56 -10.75 16.29
N ARG A 69 7.32 -11.94 15.72
CA ARG A 69 5.98 -12.30 15.30
C ARG A 69 5.10 -12.62 16.49
N LYS A 70 4.00 -11.92 16.60
CA LYS A 70 2.94 -12.19 17.59
C LYS A 70 1.70 -12.73 16.88
N GLY A 71 0.88 -13.49 17.62
CA GLY A 71 -0.36 -14.06 17.12
C GLY A 71 -0.18 -15.39 16.40
N VAL A 72 -1.24 -15.81 15.70
CA VAL A 72 -1.32 -17.13 15.06
C VAL A 72 -0.84 -17.03 13.62
N HIS A 73 0.12 -17.87 13.24
CA HIS A 73 0.60 -17.97 11.87
C HIS A 73 -0.54 -18.42 10.93
N HIS A 74 -0.65 -17.79 9.77
CA HIS A 74 -1.75 -17.97 8.80
C HIS A 74 -3.13 -17.49 9.27
N ASN A 75 -3.21 -16.71 10.37
CA ASN A 75 -4.37 -15.88 10.65
C ASN A 75 -4.25 -14.58 9.84
N ALA A 76 -5.26 -14.26 9.03
CA ALA A 76 -5.20 -13.13 8.10
C ALA A 76 -4.93 -11.79 8.78
N LEU A 77 -5.55 -11.55 9.94
CA LEU A 77 -5.36 -10.32 10.72
C LEU A 77 -3.95 -10.24 11.32
N ASP A 78 -3.51 -11.34 11.95
CA ASP A 78 -2.18 -11.40 12.58
C ASP A 78 -1.06 -11.26 11.53
N ASP A 79 -1.27 -11.86 10.34
CA ASP A 79 -0.35 -11.73 9.21
C ASP A 79 -0.31 -10.30 8.68
N ALA A 80 -1.46 -9.64 8.53
CA ALA A 80 -1.54 -8.25 8.08
C ALA A 80 -0.87 -7.29 9.07
N ILE A 81 -1.10 -7.47 10.37
CA ILE A 81 -0.45 -6.67 11.42
C ILE A 81 1.06 -6.85 11.36
N TYR A 82 1.54 -8.09 11.26
CA TYR A 82 2.97 -8.38 11.17
C TYR A 82 3.61 -7.74 9.92
N GLN A 83 2.97 -7.85 8.77
CA GLN A 83 3.43 -7.22 7.53
C GLN A 83 3.50 -5.69 7.66
N ALA A 84 2.49 -5.07 8.27
CA ALA A 84 2.49 -3.64 8.54
C ALA A 84 3.66 -3.20 9.44
N GLN A 85 4.02 -4.01 10.44
CA GLN A 85 5.19 -3.74 11.29
C GLN A 85 6.50 -3.82 10.52
N VAL A 86 6.67 -4.82 9.63
CA VAL A 86 7.85 -4.95 8.77
C VAL A 86 7.97 -3.76 7.83
N ILE A 87 6.87 -3.35 7.19
CA ILE A 87 6.82 -2.18 6.31
C ILE A 87 7.22 -0.91 7.07
N SER A 88 6.68 -0.72 8.27
CA SER A 88 6.98 0.45 9.11
C SER A 88 8.46 0.51 9.51
N LEU A 89 9.05 -0.64 9.84
CA LEU A 89 10.49 -0.75 10.12
C LEU A 89 11.33 -0.36 8.89
N CYS A 90 11.00 -0.91 7.73
CA CYS A 90 11.68 -0.58 6.47
C CYS A 90 11.61 0.91 6.16
N TRP A 91 10.43 1.54 6.30
CA TRP A 91 10.28 2.98 6.12
C TRP A 91 11.11 3.80 7.11
N GLY A 92 11.21 3.37 8.35
CA GLY A 92 12.07 3.99 9.35
C GLY A 92 13.54 3.98 8.93
N ILE A 93 14.01 2.87 8.36
CA ILE A 93 15.39 2.75 7.85
C ILE A 93 15.60 3.63 6.63
N VAL A 94 14.67 3.62 5.67
CA VAL A 94 14.75 4.48 4.48
C VAL A 94 14.84 5.95 4.88
N LYS A 95 13.96 6.41 5.75
CA LYS A 95 13.97 7.80 6.22
C LYS A 95 15.29 8.20 6.89
N LYS A 96 15.87 7.31 7.68
CA LYS A 96 17.17 7.55 8.32
C LYS A 96 18.31 7.60 7.31
N LYS A 97 18.34 6.70 6.31
CA LYS A 97 19.39 6.64 5.28
C LYS A 97 19.31 7.81 4.30
N MET A 98 18.11 8.25 3.96
CA MET A 98 17.90 9.37 3.02
C MET A 98 18.15 10.73 3.66
N GLY A 99 18.28 10.80 5.00
CA GLY A 99 18.46 12.05 5.73
C GLY A 99 17.22 12.95 5.67
N ALA A 100 17.19 14.02 6.47
CA ALA A 100 16.11 15.00 6.49
C ALA A 100 16.13 15.96 5.27
N GLY A 101 16.84 15.62 4.18
CA GLY A 101 17.19 16.52 3.09
C GLY A 101 16.83 16.09 1.67
N VAL A 102 16.00 15.07 1.46
CA VAL A 102 15.43 14.86 0.12
C VAL A 102 14.23 15.81 -0.02
N PRO A 103 14.34 16.87 -0.87
CA PRO A 103 13.17 17.66 -1.18
C PRO A 103 12.14 16.71 -1.80
N VAL A 104 11.01 16.52 -1.14
CA VAL A 104 9.85 15.95 -1.81
C VAL A 104 9.57 16.89 -2.97
N ALA A 105 9.84 16.42 -4.20
CA ALA A 105 9.44 17.16 -5.37
C ALA A 105 7.95 17.47 -5.18
N LYS A 106 7.63 18.74 -5.02
CA LYS A 106 6.24 19.18 -5.01
C LYS A 106 5.73 18.80 -6.38
N THR A 107 4.95 17.75 -6.44
CA THR A 107 4.34 17.26 -7.68
C THR A 107 3.50 18.40 -8.22
N SER A 108 3.92 18.96 -9.33
CA SER A 108 3.27 20.03 -10.09
C SER A 108 1.95 19.57 -10.74
N VAL A 109 1.20 18.69 -10.07
CA VAL A 109 -0.09 18.14 -10.55
C VAL A 109 -1.26 19.09 -10.23
N GLN A 110 -1.03 20.16 -9.47
CA GLN A 110 -2.11 21.12 -9.17
C GLN A 110 -2.31 22.23 -10.20
N LYS A 111 -1.53 22.26 -11.29
CA LYS A 111 -1.64 23.34 -12.28
C LYS A 111 -2.38 22.99 -13.56
N GLN A 112 -2.76 21.74 -13.75
CA GLN A 112 -3.39 21.29 -14.99
C GLN A 112 -4.91 21.13 -14.93
N VAL A 113 -5.50 21.22 -13.72
CA VAL A 113 -6.97 21.12 -13.54
C VAL A 113 -7.66 22.49 -13.60
N ALA A 114 -6.89 23.58 -13.58
CA ALA A 114 -7.46 24.94 -13.57
C ALA A 114 -7.52 25.60 -14.98
N GLU A 115 -6.96 24.95 -16.01
CA GLU A 115 -6.99 25.49 -17.39
C GLU A 115 -8.01 24.84 -18.30
N ASP A 116 -8.67 23.75 -17.89
CA ASP A 116 -9.69 23.05 -18.71
C ASP A 116 -11.14 23.47 -18.38
N ASP A 117 -11.36 24.36 -17.41
CA ASP A 117 -12.69 24.86 -17.04
C ASP A 117 -13.03 26.25 -17.62
N GLU A 118 -12.22 26.80 -18.53
CA GLU A 118 -12.50 28.07 -19.23
C GLU A 118 -12.60 27.95 -20.77
N LEU A 119 -13.34 26.91 -21.27
CA LEU A 119 -13.79 26.88 -22.66
C LEU A 119 -15.23 26.42 -22.75
#